data_ad5f1b939a977be4ddd0ad1ebe843016
#
_entry.id   ad5f1b939a977be4ddd0ad1ebe843016
#
_cell.length_a   1.000
_cell.length_b   1.000
_cell.length_c   1.000
_cell.angle_alpha   90.00
_cell.angle_beta   90.00
_cell.angle_gamma   90.00
#
_symmetry.space_group_name_H-M   'P 1'
#
loop_
_entity.id
_entity.type
_entity.pdbx_description
1 polymer ?
#
loop_
_entity_poly.entity_id
_entity_poly.type
_entity_poly.pdbx_seq_one_letter_code
_entity_poly.pdbx_strand_id
1 'polypeptide(L)'
;FSGPTGFDLQVPGREDYSQMDRFARAGFDVWTLDHEGYGRSSRTAGNSDIASGVEDLKAGFEVVTRETGASTAMFYGSSSGALRAAAFAVARPDVVTRLVLDAFVWTGKDAPTLIKRSENLDYFRTHNTRPVDRAFFESIFTRDKPGTSEQIVADTLADTELQYGDTVPTGTYLDMCANLPVVDPAKILCPVMIVRGEHDGVATEDDLMNFFRLLPNMDKQFAIFAGQAHVTPLGLNRHRFWHAMEAFLTLPDRVDEIIDAQ
;
A
#
# COMPACT_ATOMS: atom_id res chain seq x y z
N PHE A 1 0.37 9.21 3.91
CA PHE A 1 0.77 10.29 3.01
C PHE A 1 0.12 10.14 1.63
N SER A 2 0.24 11.16 0.80
CA SER A 2 -0.37 11.18 -0.53
C SER A 2 0.24 10.12 -1.46
N GLY A 3 -0.53 9.69 -2.46
CA GLY A 3 -0.06 8.72 -3.46
C GLY A 3 1.14 9.27 -4.24
N PRO A 4 1.07 10.46 -4.85
CA PRO A 4 2.20 11.04 -5.56
C PRO A 4 3.46 11.15 -4.70
N THR A 5 3.36 11.66 -3.47
CA THR A 5 4.53 11.77 -2.58
C THR A 5 5.13 10.39 -2.26
N GLY A 6 4.28 9.38 -2.02
CA GLY A 6 4.75 8.04 -1.68
C GLY A 6 5.43 7.31 -2.82
N PHE A 7 5.00 7.54 -4.06
CA PHE A 7 5.40 6.73 -5.22
C PHE A 7 6.19 7.49 -6.28
N ASP A 8 6.21 8.83 -6.21
CA ASP A 8 6.96 9.71 -7.12
C ASP A 8 7.84 10.70 -6.38
N LEU A 9 8.47 10.28 -5.29
CA LEU A 9 9.30 11.15 -4.47
C LEU A 9 10.59 11.53 -5.21
N GLN A 10 10.76 12.83 -5.44
CA GLN A 10 11.99 13.39 -6.02
C GLN A 10 12.92 13.85 -4.89
N VAL A 11 13.97 13.08 -4.62
CA VAL A 11 14.91 13.35 -3.51
C VAL A 11 16.10 14.16 -4.01
N PRO A 12 16.39 15.35 -3.43
CA PRO A 12 17.52 16.18 -3.86
C PRO A 12 18.86 15.45 -3.79
N GLY A 13 19.61 15.48 -4.89
CA GLY A 13 20.89 14.81 -5.00
C GLY A 13 20.84 13.28 -4.95
N ARG A 14 19.68 12.70 -5.14
CA ARG A 14 19.46 11.26 -5.28
C ARG A 14 18.64 10.99 -6.53
N GLU A 15 19.07 10.03 -7.30
CA GLU A 15 18.28 9.42 -8.38
C GLU A 15 17.58 8.19 -7.84
N ASP A 16 16.60 7.67 -8.53
CA ASP A 16 15.97 6.37 -8.24
C ASP A 16 15.13 6.27 -6.95
N TYR A 17 14.44 7.33 -6.54
CA TYR A 17 13.43 7.22 -5.47
C TYR A 17 11.99 7.26 -5.99
N SER A 18 11.77 7.63 -7.24
CA SER A 18 10.46 7.52 -7.88
C SER A 18 10.18 6.09 -8.34
N GLN A 19 9.27 5.43 -7.65
CA GLN A 19 8.75 4.14 -8.09
C GLN A 19 7.99 4.27 -9.41
N MET A 20 7.25 5.37 -9.61
CA MET A 20 6.52 5.63 -10.85
C MET A 20 7.48 5.71 -12.03
N ASP A 21 8.54 6.51 -11.93
CA ASP A 21 9.57 6.61 -12.97
C ASP A 21 10.24 5.25 -13.26
N ARG A 22 10.51 4.48 -12.21
CA ARG A 22 11.12 3.15 -12.35
C ARG A 22 10.26 2.22 -13.19
N PHE A 23 8.96 2.16 -12.90
CA PHE A 23 8.05 1.27 -13.62
C PHE A 23 7.66 1.83 -14.99
N ALA A 24 7.57 3.14 -15.15
CA ALA A 24 7.38 3.76 -16.46
C ALA A 24 8.55 3.44 -17.43
N ARG A 25 9.80 3.49 -16.95
CA ARG A 25 10.97 3.05 -17.73
C ARG A 25 10.97 1.55 -18.05
N ALA A 26 10.30 0.74 -17.23
CA ALA A 26 10.09 -0.69 -17.51
C ALA A 26 8.92 -0.97 -18.47
N GLY A 27 8.26 0.07 -18.99
CA GLY A 27 7.20 -0.04 -20.01
C GLY A 27 5.78 -0.10 -19.45
N PHE A 28 5.59 0.17 -18.15
CA PHE A 28 4.26 0.27 -17.56
C PHE A 28 3.67 1.67 -17.76
N ASP A 29 2.38 1.76 -18.00
CA ASP A 29 1.61 2.98 -17.84
C ASP A 29 1.21 3.08 -16.34
N VAL A 30 1.84 4.03 -15.62
CA VAL A 30 1.79 4.09 -14.15
C VAL A 30 0.89 5.23 -13.69
N TRP A 31 -0.09 4.90 -12.89
CA TRP A 31 -1.07 5.84 -12.33
C TRP A 31 -1.04 5.82 -10.82
N THR A 32 -1.23 6.96 -10.21
CA THR A 32 -1.45 7.11 -8.77
C THR A 32 -2.57 8.10 -8.51
N LEU A 33 -3.16 8.03 -7.32
CA LEU A 33 -4.18 8.98 -6.89
C LEU A 33 -3.95 9.43 -5.46
N ASP A 34 -4.44 10.59 -5.14
CA ASP A 34 -4.63 11.03 -3.76
C ASP A 34 -6.01 10.59 -3.29
N HIS A 35 -6.06 9.85 -2.19
CA HIS A 35 -7.33 9.55 -1.52
C HIS A 35 -7.93 10.80 -0.88
N GLU A 36 -9.24 10.76 -0.62
CA GLU A 36 -9.94 11.82 0.11
C GLU A 36 -9.14 12.28 1.34
N GLY A 37 -8.96 13.59 1.48
CA GLY A 37 -8.26 14.21 2.61
C GLY A 37 -6.73 14.15 2.55
N TYR A 38 -6.15 13.57 1.50
CA TYR A 38 -4.69 13.52 1.27
C TYR A 38 -4.30 14.34 0.04
N GLY A 39 -3.06 14.83 0.02
CA GLY A 39 -2.47 15.51 -1.13
C GLY A 39 -3.36 16.62 -1.68
N ARG A 40 -3.68 16.55 -2.96
CA ARG A 40 -4.52 17.52 -3.70
C ARG A 40 -6.00 17.15 -3.74
N SER A 41 -6.39 15.99 -3.20
CA SER A 41 -7.80 15.59 -3.15
C SER A 41 -8.60 16.44 -2.18
N SER A 42 -9.92 16.48 -2.40
CA SER A 42 -10.85 17.23 -1.58
C SER A 42 -10.77 16.82 -0.11
N ARG A 43 -10.82 17.82 0.76
CA ARG A 43 -10.98 17.62 2.20
C ARG A 43 -12.45 17.78 2.55
N THR A 44 -13.05 16.71 3.04
CA THR A 44 -14.44 16.68 3.45
C THR A 44 -14.56 16.62 4.98
N ALA A 45 -15.77 16.49 5.49
CA ALA A 45 -16.00 16.18 6.89
C ALA A 45 -15.85 14.69 7.23
N GLY A 46 -15.57 13.83 6.23
CA GLY A 46 -15.31 12.39 6.39
C GLY A 46 -13.96 12.10 7.02
N ASN A 47 -13.74 10.86 7.39
CA ASN A 47 -12.49 10.38 8.00
C ASN A 47 -11.62 9.56 7.04
N SER A 48 -12.04 9.37 5.77
CA SER A 48 -11.33 8.61 4.73
C SER A 48 -10.87 7.22 5.22
N ASP A 49 -11.82 6.38 5.61
CA ASP A 49 -11.61 5.00 6.02
C ASP A 49 -11.25 4.08 4.82
N ILE A 50 -11.15 2.78 5.06
CA ILE A 50 -10.82 1.83 3.99
C ILE A 50 -11.95 1.75 2.96
N ALA A 51 -13.20 1.81 3.37
CA ALA A 51 -14.35 1.76 2.47
C ALA A 51 -14.43 3.00 1.56
N SER A 52 -14.20 4.21 2.10
CA SER A 52 -14.07 5.44 1.30
C SER A 52 -12.96 5.31 0.26
N GLY A 53 -11.83 4.72 0.65
CA GLY A 53 -10.71 4.49 -0.27
C GLY A 53 -11.03 3.54 -1.42
N VAL A 54 -11.97 2.62 -1.25
CA VAL A 54 -12.48 1.78 -2.35
C VAL A 54 -13.27 2.64 -3.36
N GLU A 55 -14.09 3.58 -2.89
CA GLU A 55 -14.82 4.50 -3.78
C GLU A 55 -13.86 5.45 -4.52
N ASP A 56 -12.81 5.96 -3.85
CA ASP A 56 -11.76 6.73 -4.50
C ASP A 56 -11.08 5.93 -5.62
N LEU A 57 -10.76 4.64 -5.37
CA LEU A 57 -10.14 3.77 -6.37
C LEU A 57 -11.08 3.47 -7.55
N LYS A 58 -12.40 3.33 -7.31
CA LYS A 58 -13.40 3.21 -8.39
C LYS A 58 -13.40 4.45 -9.28
N ALA A 59 -13.50 5.64 -8.67
CA ALA A 59 -13.48 6.90 -9.39
C ALA A 59 -12.15 7.12 -10.15
N GLY A 60 -11.02 6.81 -9.52
CA GLY A 60 -9.70 6.88 -10.14
C GLY A 60 -9.58 5.93 -11.33
N PHE A 61 -10.07 4.70 -11.22
CA PHE A 61 -10.03 3.72 -12.31
C PHE A 61 -10.95 4.11 -13.48
N GLU A 62 -12.09 4.77 -13.24
CA GLU A 62 -12.92 5.35 -14.31
C GLU A 62 -12.14 6.40 -15.11
N VAL A 63 -11.29 7.20 -14.45
CA VAL A 63 -10.40 8.15 -15.15
C VAL A 63 -9.39 7.38 -16.00
N VAL A 64 -8.71 6.38 -15.45
CA VAL A 64 -7.76 5.55 -16.21
C VAL A 64 -8.43 4.92 -17.43
N THR A 65 -9.60 4.31 -17.26
CA THR A 65 -10.38 3.73 -18.37
C THR A 65 -10.69 4.75 -19.45
N ARG A 66 -11.12 5.95 -19.08
CA ARG A 66 -11.45 7.03 -20.02
C ARG A 66 -10.22 7.51 -20.80
N GLU A 67 -9.09 7.66 -20.15
CA GLU A 67 -7.86 8.20 -20.75
C GLU A 67 -7.11 7.16 -21.59
N THR A 68 -7.18 5.88 -21.22
CA THR A 68 -6.37 4.82 -21.84
C THR A 68 -7.18 3.78 -22.61
N GLY A 69 -8.47 3.65 -22.33
CA GLY A 69 -9.32 2.56 -22.83
C GLY A 69 -9.12 1.24 -22.06
N ALA A 70 -8.28 1.19 -21.04
CA ALA A 70 -8.04 -0.02 -20.27
C ALA A 70 -9.29 -0.42 -19.47
N SER A 71 -9.68 -1.70 -19.55
CA SER A 71 -10.79 -2.29 -18.78
C SER A 71 -10.31 -3.02 -17.53
N THR A 72 -9.01 -3.29 -17.42
CA THR A 72 -8.37 -3.96 -16.30
C THR A 72 -7.04 -3.31 -15.97
N ALA A 73 -6.55 -3.50 -14.76
CA ALA A 73 -5.23 -3.03 -14.33
C ALA A 73 -4.62 -3.92 -13.25
N MET A 74 -3.32 -3.78 -13.05
CA MET A 74 -2.60 -4.30 -11.90
C MET A 74 -2.61 -3.26 -10.79
N PHE A 75 -2.70 -3.69 -9.54
CA PHE A 75 -2.75 -2.78 -8.40
C PHE A 75 -1.60 -3.04 -7.43
N TYR A 76 -1.06 -1.96 -6.92
CA TYR A 76 -0.11 -1.95 -5.83
C TYR A 76 -0.62 -1.03 -4.73
N GLY A 77 -0.54 -1.50 -3.48
CA GLY A 77 -0.84 -0.69 -2.32
C GLY A 77 0.19 -0.93 -1.22
N SER A 78 0.52 0.13 -0.47
CA SER A 78 1.40 0.05 0.69
C SER A 78 0.68 0.50 1.94
N SER A 79 0.86 -0.22 3.06
CA SER A 79 0.26 0.09 4.36
C SER A 79 -1.27 0.18 4.31
N SER A 80 -1.88 1.31 4.68
CA SER A 80 -3.32 1.54 4.51
C SER A 80 -3.76 1.49 3.05
N GLY A 81 -2.88 1.85 2.12
CA GLY A 81 -3.11 1.69 0.69
C GLY A 81 -3.20 0.22 0.27
N ALA A 82 -2.49 -0.69 0.94
CA ALA A 82 -2.61 -2.12 0.71
C ALA A 82 -3.98 -2.66 1.15
N LEU A 83 -4.52 -2.18 2.28
CA LEU A 83 -5.89 -2.51 2.71
C LEU A 83 -6.93 -2.01 1.71
N ARG A 84 -6.78 -0.78 1.22
CA ARG A 84 -7.68 -0.20 0.19
C ARG A 84 -7.61 -0.96 -1.12
N ALA A 85 -6.40 -1.31 -1.59
CA ALA A 85 -6.21 -2.08 -2.82
C ALA A 85 -6.78 -3.50 -2.70
N ALA A 86 -6.60 -4.17 -1.56
CA ALA A 86 -7.17 -5.48 -1.29
C ALA A 86 -8.70 -5.44 -1.21
N ALA A 87 -9.27 -4.43 -0.53
CA ALA A 87 -10.73 -4.24 -0.47
C ALA A 87 -11.32 -3.89 -1.84
N PHE A 88 -10.60 -3.10 -2.65
CA PHE A 88 -10.98 -2.82 -4.04
C PHE A 88 -10.97 -4.10 -4.91
N ALA A 89 -9.97 -4.96 -4.77
CA ALA A 89 -9.91 -6.24 -5.50
C ALA A 89 -11.08 -7.17 -5.15
N VAL A 90 -11.57 -7.13 -3.90
CA VAL A 90 -12.79 -7.82 -3.49
C VAL A 90 -14.03 -7.18 -4.14
N ALA A 91 -14.10 -5.85 -4.19
CA ALA A 91 -15.25 -5.12 -4.74
C ALA A 91 -15.31 -5.15 -6.27
N ARG A 92 -14.16 -5.24 -6.95
CA ARG A 92 -14.02 -5.21 -8.41
C ARG A 92 -13.06 -6.32 -8.91
N PRO A 93 -13.42 -7.60 -8.69
CA PRO A 93 -12.60 -8.72 -9.17
C PRO A 93 -12.49 -8.79 -10.70
N ASP A 94 -13.39 -8.11 -11.41
CA ASP A 94 -13.39 -7.95 -12.88
C ASP A 94 -12.30 -7.00 -13.39
N VAL A 95 -11.77 -6.13 -12.54
CA VAL A 95 -10.81 -5.09 -12.89
C VAL A 95 -9.39 -5.48 -12.56
N VAL A 96 -9.16 -6.12 -11.40
CA VAL A 96 -7.82 -6.36 -10.86
C VAL A 96 -7.23 -7.64 -11.43
N THR A 97 -6.18 -7.50 -12.26
CA THR A 97 -5.49 -8.65 -12.88
C THR A 97 -4.34 -9.21 -12.04
N ARG A 98 -3.65 -8.35 -11.27
CA ARG A 98 -2.62 -8.73 -10.29
C ARG A 98 -2.63 -7.72 -9.14
N LEU A 99 -2.31 -8.19 -7.95
CA LEU A 99 -2.34 -7.36 -6.74
C LEU A 99 -1.05 -7.51 -5.95
N VAL A 100 -0.39 -6.40 -5.64
CA VAL A 100 0.78 -6.37 -4.76
C VAL A 100 0.41 -5.63 -3.46
N LEU A 101 0.57 -6.31 -2.33
CA LEU A 101 0.26 -5.83 -0.99
C LEU A 101 1.56 -5.67 -0.20
N ASP A 102 2.04 -4.44 -0.07
CA ASP A 102 3.25 -4.10 0.66
C ASP A 102 2.91 -3.52 2.03
N ALA A 103 3.66 -3.89 3.05
CA ALA A 103 3.42 -3.45 4.43
C ALA A 103 1.95 -3.63 4.87
N PHE A 104 1.34 -4.70 4.39
CA PHE A 104 -0.07 -5.06 4.61
C PHE A 104 -0.29 -5.58 6.03
N VAL A 105 -1.52 -5.50 6.50
CA VAL A 105 -2.00 -6.13 7.73
C VAL A 105 -3.37 -6.76 7.47
N TRP A 106 -3.62 -7.92 8.07
CA TRP A 106 -4.93 -8.58 7.94
C TRP A 106 -5.77 -8.44 9.19
N THR A 107 -5.39 -9.10 10.29
CA THR A 107 -6.11 -9.01 11.58
C THR A 107 -5.43 -8.06 12.56
N GLY A 108 -4.15 -7.76 12.35
CA GLY A 108 -3.34 -6.95 13.24
C GLY A 108 -3.00 -7.61 14.57
N LYS A 109 -3.26 -8.93 14.71
CA LYS A 109 -2.97 -9.67 15.93
C LYS A 109 -1.47 -9.58 16.25
N ASP A 110 -1.18 -9.21 17.50
CA ASP A 110 0.16 -9.10 18.07
C ASP A 110 1.10 -8.11 17.32
N ALA A 111 0.55 -7.22 16.50
CA ALA A 111 1.30 -6.21 15.73
C ALA A 111 1.75 -5.05 16.64
N PRO A 112 3.06 -4.83 16.86
CA PRO A 112 3.54 -3.83 17.82
C PRO A 112 3.06 -2.41 17.52
N THR A 113 3.08 -2.03 16.24
CA THR A 113 2.64 -0.71 15.80
C THR A 113 1.15 -0.49 16.04
N LEU A 114 0.30 -1.52 15.85
CA LEU A 114 -1.13 -1.39 16.07
C LEU A 114 -1.49 -1.39 17.55
N ILE A 115 -0.81 -2.19 18.36
CA ILE A 115 -0.97 -2.17 19.83
C ILE A 115 -0.72 -0.74 20.34
N LYS A 116 0.41 -0.13 19.97
CA LYS A 116 0.74 1.24 20.39
C LYS A 116 -0.25 2.28 19.83
N ARG A 117 -0.68 2.12 18.58
CA ARG A 117 -1.66 3.02 17.94
C ARG A 117 -3.01 2.97 18.64
N SER A 118 -3.42 1.78 19.11
CA SER A 118 -4.71 1.57 19.78
C SER A 118 -4.82 2.30 21.13
N GLU A 119 -3.72 2.78 21.72
CA GLU A 119 -3.73 3.65 22.89
C GLU A 119 -4.50 4.97 22.62
N ASN A 120 -4.61 5.39 21.34
CA ASN A 120 -5.35 6.57 20.91
C ASN A 120 -6.70 6.25 20.23
N LEU A 121 -7.25 5.05 20.44
CA LEU A 121 -8.46 4.61 19.73
C LEU A 121 -9.67 5.54 19.96
N ASP A 122 -9.86 6.04 21.18
CA ASP A 122 -10.98 6.95 21.50
C ASP A 122 -10.87 8.29 20.75
N TYR A 123 -9.64 8.77 20.51
CA TYR A 123 -9.42 9.92 19.67
C TYR A 123 -9.87 9.63 18.21
N PHE A 124 -9.50 8.48 17.65
CA PHE A 124 -9.86 8.12 16.27
C PHE A 124 -11.37 7.89 16.09
N ARG A 125 -12.07 7.51 17.15
CA ARG A 125 -13.54 7.35 17.13
C ARG A 125 -14.29 8.69 17.14
N THR A 126 -13.67 9.74 17.68
CA THR A 126 -14.34 11.02 17.93
C THR A 126 -13.86 12.16 17.04
N HIS A 127 -12.77 11.94 16.30
CA HIS A 127 -12.17 12.94 15.41
C HIS A 127 -11.94 12.37 14.02
N ASN A 128 -12.40 13.06 13.00
CA ASN A 128 -12.25 12.62 11.60
C ASN A 128 -10.86 12.97 11.02
N THR A 129 -10.13 13.85 11.66
CA THR A 129 -8.76 14.23 11.30
C THR A 129 -7.84 14.24 12.51
N ARG A 130 -6.55 14.11 12.27
CA ARG A 130 -5.50 14.23 13.29
C ARG A 130 -4.37 15.13 12.79
N PRO A 131 -3.69 15.85 13.69
CA PRO A 131 -2.53 16.63 13.32
C PRO A 131 -1.37 15.73 12.89
N VAL A 132 -0.55 16.25 11.99
CA VAL A 132 0.73 15.69 11.57
C VAL A 132 1.77 16.79 11.50
N ASP A 133 2.99 16.44 11.77
CA ASP A 133 4.15 17.33 11.71
C ASP A 133 5.35 16.61 11.06
N ARG A 134 6.45 17.30 10.94
CA ARG A 134 7.70 16.73 10.41
C ARG A 134 8.11 15.48 11.20
N ALA A 135 8.09 15.53 12.52
CA ALA A 135 8.50 14.43 13.39
C ALA A 135 7.61 13.20 13.18
N PHE A 136 6.31 13.39 12.94
CA PHE A 136 5.41 12.30 12.58
C PHE A 136 5.85 11.61 11.28
N PHE A 137 6.12 12.36 10.20
CA PHE A 137 6.54 11.77 8.93
C PHE A 137 7.90 11.07 9.03
N GLU A 138 8.89 11.68 9.67
CA GLU A 138 10.21 11.08 9.91
C GLU A 138 10.12 9.80 10.75
N SER A 139 9.19 9.76 11.73
CA SER A 139 8.99 8.59 12.57
C SER A 139 8.56 7.34 11.81
N ILE A 140 7.92 7.49 10.65
CA ILE A 140 7.50 6.36 9.81
C ILE A 140 8.71 5.57 9.30
N PHE A 141 9.85 6.25 9.10
CA PHE A 141 11.08 5.63 8.62
C PHE A 141 11.93 5.02 9.75
N THR A 142 11.71 5.44 10.98
CA THR A 142 12.61 5.09 12.10
C THR A 142 11.96 4.24 13.19
N ARG A 143 10.62 4.26 13.32
CA ARG A 143 9.90 3.64 14.43
C ARG A 143 10.12 2.14 14.58
N ASP A 144 10.24 1.42 13.45
CA ASP A 144 10.39 -0.04 13.45
C ASP A 144 11.88 -0.44 13.47
N LYS A 145 12.71 0.25 12.67
CA LYS A 145 14.16 0.04 12.62
C LYS A 145 14.87 1.27 12.05
N PRO A 146 15.55 2.10 12.85
CA PRO A 146 16.39 3.17 12.37
C PRO A 146 17.51 2.66 11.44
N GLY A 147 17.86 3.45 10.42
CA GLY A 147 18.94 3.14 9.48
C GLY A 147 18.54 2.25 8.30
N THR A 148 17.26 1.97 8.10
CA THR A 148 16.74 1.25 6.91
C THR A 148 16.42 2.19 5.75
N SER A 149 16.44 3.50 5.95
CA SER A 149 16.23 4.56 4.95
C SER A 149 17.23 5.68 5.17
N GLU A 150 17.54 6.47 4.13
CA GLU A 150 18.34 7.67 4.27
C GLU A 150 17.53 8.79 4.94
N GLN A 151 18.15 9.59 5.83
CA GLN A 151 17.46 10.69 6.50
C GLN A 151 16.90 11.70 5.50
N ILE A 152 17.65 12.04 4.45
CA ILE A 152 17.20 12.99 3.43
C ILE A 152 15.89 12.55 2.74
N VAL A 153 15.61 11.26 2.67
CA VAL A 153 14.34 10.73 2.10
C VAL A 153 13.19 11.03 3.03
N ALA A 154 13.36 10.80 4.34
CA ALA A 154 12.37 11.12 5.35
C ALA A 154 12.09 12.62 5.41
N ASP A 155 13.15 13.45 5.36
CA ASP A 155 13.06 14.91 5.35
C ASP A 155 12.30 15.41 4.11
N THR A 156 12.65 14.88 2.92
CA THR A 156 12.01 15.27 1.66
C THR A 156 10.53 14.88 1.64
N LEU A 157 10.20 13.69 2.15
CA LEU A 157 8.81 13.26 2.24
C LEU A 157 8.03 14.19 3.18
N ALA A 158 8.58 14.51 4.35
CA ALA A 158 7.96 15.42 5.30
C ALA A 158 7.75 16.82 4.69
N ASP A 159 8.75 17.37 4.02
CA ASP A 159 8.66 18.67 3.34
C ASP A 159 7.59 18.68 2.25
N THR A 160 7.46 17.59 1.50
CA THR A 160 6.48 17.47 0.43
C THR A 160 5.05 17.34 0.98
N GLU A 161 4.85 16.49 1.99
CA GLU A 161 3.53 16.27 2.60
C GLU A 161 2.99 17.51 3.32
N LEU A 162 3.86 18.22 4.05
CA LEU A 162 3.45 19.42 4.80
C LEU A 162 3.03 20.60 3.90
N GLN A 163 3.35 20.56 2.60
CA GLN A 163 2.81 21.53 1.64
C GLN A 163 1.30 21.36 1.43
N TYR A 164 0.76 20.18 1.70
CA TYR A 164 -0.67 19.89 1.59
C TYR A 164 -1.44 20.16 2.88
N GLY A 165 -0.77 20.51 3.97
CA GLY A 165 -1.36 20.84 5.27
C GLY A 165 -0.77 20.00 6.41
N ASP A 166 -1.25 20.29 7.60
CA ASP A 166 -0.78 19.72 8.87
C ASP A 166 -1.79 18.76 9.52
N THR A 167 -2.78 18.32 8.74
CA THR A 167 -3.79 17.36 9.21
C THR A 167 -4.04 16.27 8.16
N VAL A 168 -4.31 15.06 8.62
CA VAL A 168 -4.69 13.91 7.78
C VAL A 168 -5.90 13.18 8.38
N PRO A 169 -6.68 12.44 7.58
CA PRO A 169 -7.81 11.66 8.05
C PRO A 169 -7.41 10.58 9.07
N THR A 170 -8.36 10.21 9.94
CA THR A 170 -8.18 9.18 10.98
C THR A 170 -8.74 7.81 10.60
N GLY A 171 -9.57 7.70 9.58
CA GLY A 171 -10.38 6.51 9.30
C GLY A 171 -9.56 5.24 9.10
N THR A 172 -8.42 5.32 8.39
CA THR A 172 -7.54 4.16 8.25
C THR A 172 -6.93 3.70 9.58
N TYR A 173 -6.69 4.61 10.52
CA TYR A 173 -6.21 4.26 11.85
C TYR A 173 -7.32 3.66 12.71
N LEU A 174 -8.54 4.19 12.59
CA LEU A 174 -9.71 3.62 13.23
C LEU A 174 -9.95 2.17 12.75
N ASP A 175 -9.92 1.95 11.44
CA ASP A 175 -10.11 0.61 10.88
C ASP A 175 -9.02 -0.36 11.35
N MET A 176 -7.74 0.04 11.29
CA MET A 176 -6.64 -0.80 11.72
C MET A 176 -6.66 -1.13 13.22
N CYS A 177 -7.22 -0.24 14.06
CA CYS A 177 -7.24 -0.43 15.50
C CYS A 177 -8.52 -1.09 16.04
N ALA A 178 -9.63 -1.05 15.27
CA ALA A 178 -10.94 -1.48 15.77
C ALA A 178 -11.74 -2.40 14.85
N ASN A 179 -11.48 -2.37 13.54
CA ASN A 179 -12.38 -2.97 12.55
C ASN A 179 -11.73 -4.11 11.73
N LEU A 180 -10.44 -4.43 11.96
CA LEU A 180 -9.81 -5.56 11.27
C LEU A 180 -10.43 -6.91 11.67
N PRO A 181 -10.55 -7.86 10.72
CA PRO A 181 -10.17 -7.76 9.32
C PRO A 181 -11.25 -7.08 8.47
N VAL A 182 -10.82 -6.15 7.59
CA VAL A 182 -11.71 -5.47 6.61
C VAL A 182 -11.71 -6.13 5.23
N VAL A 183 -10.89 -7.17 5.04
CA VAL A 183 -10.73 -7.90 3.79
C VAL A 183 -10.91 -9.39 4.02
N ASP A 184 -11.75 -10.03 3.22
CA ASP A 184 -11.89 -11.48 3.15
C ASP A 184 -10.96 -12.02 2.06
N PRO A 185 -9.86 -12.72 2.41
CA PRO A 185 -8.91 -13.24 1.43
C PRO A 185 -9.53 -14.22 0.43
N ALA A 186 -10.58 -14.96 0.82
CA ALA A 186 -11.25 -15.91 -0.06
C ALA A 186 -11.96 -15.26 -1.26
N LYS A 187 -12.17 -13.95 -1.21
CA LYS A 187 -12.81 -13.16 -2.27
C LYS A 187 -11.81 -12.46 -3.22
N ILE A 188 -10.52 -12.54 -2.96
CA ILE A 188 -9.49 -12.00 -3.85
C ILE A 188 -9.14 -13.08 -4.87
N LEU A 189 -9.62 -12.92 -6.10
CA LEU A 189 -9.53 -13.94 -7.14
C LEU A 189 -8.28 -13.84 -8.03
N CYS A 190 -7.68 -12.67 -8.10
CA CYS A 190 -6.47 -12.43 -8.89
C CYS A 190 -5.21 -13.00 -8.23
N PRO A 191 -4.10 -13.17 -8.97
CA PRO A 191 -2.77 -13.40 -8.42
C PRO A 191 -2.38 -12.32 -7.40
N VAL A 192 -1.76 -12.74 -6.27
CA VAL A 192 -1.37 -11.82 -5.18
C VAL A 192 0.09 -12.00 -4.79
N MET A 193 0.82 -10.90 -4.70
CA MET A 193 2.11 -10.84 -4.03
C MET A 193 1.99 -10.09 -2.72
N ILE A 194 2.38 -10.70 -1.60
CA ILE A 194 2.51 -10.04 -0.30
C ILE A 194 3.98 -9.72 -0.08
N VAL A 195 4.26 -8.48 0.27
CA VAL A 195 5.60 -7.99 0.59
C VAL A 195 5.66 -7.52 2.03
N ARG A 196 6.71 -7.91 2.74
CA ARG A 196 6.99 -7.49 4.11
C ARG A 196 8.45 -7.07 4.26
N GLY A 197 8.71 -5.91 4.83
CA GLY A 197 10.03 -5.59 5.36
C GLY A 197 10.33 -6.45 6.59
N GLU A 198 11.57 -6.93 6.74
CA GLU A 198 12.01 -7.75 7.89
C GLU A 198 11.59 -7.14 9.24
N HIS A 199 11.71 -5.81 9.34
CA HIS A 199 11.46 -5.07 10.57
C HIS A 199 10.09 -4.37 10.63
N ASP A 200 9.18 -4.62 9.67
CA ASP A 200 7.87 -3.96 9.66
C ASP A 200 7.03 -4.39 10.87
N GLY A 201 6.66 -3.42 11.71
CA GLY A 201 5.87 -3.63 12.93
C GLY A 201 4.35 -3.53 12.75
N VAL A 202 3.85 -3.30 11.52
CA VAL A 202 2.39 -3.14 11.27
C VAL A 202 1.67 -4.48 11.29
N ALA A 203 2.34 -5.57 10.91
CA ALA A 203 1.81 -6.92 10.96
C ALA A 203 2.87 -7.92 11.42
N THR A 204 2.44 -9.02 12.04
CA THR A 204 3.30 -10.18 12.28
C THR A 204 3.40 -11.03 11.02
N GLU A 205 4.47 -11.83 10.91
CA GLU A 205 4.62 -12.79 9.82
C GLU A 205 3.48 -13.82 9.83
N ASP A 206 3.08 -14.29 11.03
CA ASP A 206 1.97 -15.23 11.20
C ASP A 206 0.64 -14.67 10.71
N ASP A 207 0.35 -13.39 10.97
CA ASP A 207 -0.86 -12.73 10.47
C ASP A 207 -0.91 -12.75 8.93
N LEU A 208 0.19 -12.37 8.30
CA LEU A 208 0.30 -12.35 6.84
C LEU A 208 0.31 -13.76 6.22
N MET A 209 0.96 -14.73 6.87
CA MET A 209 0.99 -16.12 6.40
C MET A 209 -0.40 -16.77 6.50
N ASN A 210 -1.18 -16.44 7.51
CA ASN A 210 -2.56 -16.90 7.63
C ASN A 210 -3.44 -16.32 6.51
N PHE A 211 -3.30 -15.03 6.21
CA PHE A 211 -3.96 -14.42 5.05
C PHE A 211 -3.55 -15.10 3.74
N PHE A 212 -2.24 -15.28 3.52
CA PHE A 212 -1.66 -15.90 2.32
C PHE A 212 -2.22 -17.30 2.07
N ARG A 213 -2.36 -18.13 3.11
CA ARG A 213 -2.90 -19.48 3.00
C ARG A 213 -4.34 -19.51 2.50
N LEU A 214 -5.14 -18.50 2.83
CA LEU A 214 -6.56 -18.41 2.49
C LEU A 214 -6.82 -17.84 1.10
N LEU A 215 -5.82 -17.27 0.43
CA LEU A 215 -5.95 -16.78 -0.95
C LEU A 215 -6.25 -17.96 -1.89
N PRO A 216 -7.33 -17.91 -2.69
CA PRO A 216 -7.76 -19.04 -3.54
C PRO A 216 -6.88 -19.23 -4.78
N ASN A 217 -6.33 -18.14 -5.34
CA ASN A 217 -5.47 -18.21 -6.50
C ASN A 217 -4.09 -18.79 -6.13
N MET A 218 -3.63 -19.79 -6.88
CA MET A 218 -2.36 -20.46 -6.60
C MET A 218 -1.14 -19.70 -7.14
N ASP A 219 -1.33 -18.75 -8.07
CA ASP A 219 -0.29 -17.79 -8.47
C ASP A 219 -0.16 -16.71 -7.41
N LYS A 220 0.41 -17.09 -6.26
CA LYS A 220 0.60 -16.22 -5.11
C LYS A 220 2.01 -16.31 -4.57
N GLN A 221 2.54 -15.17 -4.14
CA GLN A 221 3.90 -15.04 -3.62
C GLN A 221 3.90 -14.34 -2.27
N PHE A 222 4.78 -14.75 -1.38
CA PHE A 222 5.06 -14.07 -0.11
C PHE A 222 6.57 -13.82 0.00
N ALA A 223 6.96 -12.56 0.08
CA ALA A 223 8.37 -12.15 0.10
C ALA A 223 8.68 -11.30 1.34
N ILE A 224 9.74 -11.67 2.06
CA ILE A 224 10.32 -10.89 3.15
C ILE A 224 11.64 -10.32 2.66
N PHE A 225 11.83 -9.00 2.81
CA PHE A 225 13.05 -8.32 2.41
C PHE A 225 13.90 -7.97 3.62
N ALA A 226 15.05 -8.62 3.75
CA ALA A 226 16.03 -8.34 4.80
C ALA A 226 16.55 -6.90 4.71
N GLY A 227 16.73 -6.26 5.86
CA GLY A 227 17.21 -4.89 5.99
C GLY A 227 16.22 -3.83 5.55
N GLN A 228 14.94 -4.15 5.52
CA GLN A 228 13.84 -3.20 5.26
C GLN A 228 12.89 -3.12 6.45
N ALA A 229 12.27 -1.95 6.62
CA ALA A 229 11.21 -1.69 7.58
C ALA A 229 9.90 -1.37 6.84
N HIS A 230 9.03 -0.57 7.44
CA HIS A 230 7.68 -0.28 6.94
C HIS A 230 7.64 0.38 5.55
N VAL A 231 8.59 1.24 5.23
CA VAL A 231 8.57 2.04 3.98
C VAL A 231 9.47 1.39 2.92
N THR A 232 9.07 0.23 2.44
CA THR A 232 9.83 -0.61 1.49
C THR A 232 10.27 0.12 0.23
N PRO A 233 9.39 0.89 -0.47
CA PRO A 233 9.77 1.56 -1.72
C PRO A 233 10.74 2.73 -1.54
N LEU A 234 10.91 3.25 -0.33
CA LEU A 234 11.79 4.36 0.01
C LEU A 234 12.97 3.95 0.90
N GLY A 235 13.14 2.65 1.13
CA GLY A 235 14.25 2.08 1.90
C GLY A 235 15.55 1.99 1.10
N LEU A 236 16.67 1.75 1.81
CA LEU A 236 17.99 1.53 1.21
C LEU A 236 17.98 0.34 0.24
N ASN A 237 17.21 -0.68 0.55
CA ASN A 237 17.09 -1.92 -0.24
C ASN A 237 15.90 -1.93 -1.22
N ARG A 238 15.31 -0.77 -1.56
CA ARG A 238 14.14 -0.63 -2.45
C ARG A 238 14.29 -1.34 -3.79
N HIS A 239 15.48 -1.38 -4.38
CA HIS A 239 15.71 -2.02 -5.68
C HIS A 239 15.46 -3.54 -5.64
N ARG A 240 15.69 -4.19 -4.48
CA ARG A 240 15.37 -5.62 -4.30
C ARG A 240 13.86 -5.85 -4.34
N PHE A 241 13.12 -4.97 -3.68
CA PHE A 241 11.67 -4.99 -3.69
C PHE A 241 11.12 -4.70 -5.10
N TRP A 242 11.57 -3.64 -5.75
CA TRP A 242 11.13 -3.30 -7.11
C TRP A 242 11.41 -4.41 -8.12
N HIS A 243 12.56 -5.07 -8.03
CA HIS A 243 12.90 -6.20 -8.89
C HIS A 243 11.90 -7.36 -8.71
N ALA A 244 11.59 -7.73 -7.48
CA ALA A 244 10.64 -8.79 -7.20
C ALA A 244 9.21 -8.43 -7.64
N MET A 245 8.79 -7.18 -7.40
CA MET A 245 7.49 -6.66 -7.84
C MET A 245 7.39 -6.68 -9.37
N GLU A 246 8.39 -6.20 -10.09
CA GLU A 246 8.42 -6.24 -11.56
C GLU A 246 8.33 -7.68 -12.09
N ALA A 247 9.11 -8.60 -11.52
CA ALA A 247 9.07 -10.01 -11.90
C ALA A 247 7.69 -10.65 -11.67
N PHE A 248 7.01 -10.29 -10.57
CA PHE A 248 5.65 -10.75 -10.32
C PHE A 248 4.63 -10.13 -11.29
N LEU A 249 4.73 -8.83 -11.57
CA LEU A 249 3.79 -8.14 -12.45
C LEU A 249 3.92 -8.59 -13.92
N THR A 250 5.11 -9.03 -14.32
CA THR A 250 5.42 -9.53 -15.69
C THR A 250 5.44 -11.06 -15.77
N LEU A 251 5.02 -11.76 -14.71
CA LEU A 251 4.98 -13.23 -14.73
C LEU A 251 4.08 -13.71 -15.89
N PRO A 252 4.56 -14.57 -16.79
CA PRO A 252 3.74 -15.12 -17.85
C PRO A 252 2.50 -15.84 -17.31
N ASP A 253 1.44 -15.85 -18.11
CA ASP A 253 0.23 -16.60 -17.76
C ASP A 253 0.54 -18.09 -17.65
N ARG A 254 -0.16 -18.76 -16.73
CA ARG A 254 -0.04 -20.19 -16.55
C ARG A 254 -0.54 -20.91 -17.80
N VAL A 255 0.23 -21.87 -18.28
CA VAL A 255 -0.23 -22.83 -19.29
C VAL A 255 -1.01 -23.93 -18.57
N ASP A 256 -2.27 -24.10 -18.91
CA ASP A 256 -3.10 -25.19 -18.37
C ASP A 256 -2.61 -26.54 -18.88
N GLU A 257 -2.86 -27.61 -18.10
CA GLU A 257 -2.51 -28.98 -18.49
C GLU A 257 -3.16 -29.33 -19.82
N ILE A 258 -2.35 -29.85 -20.75
CA ILE A 258 -2.87 -30.42 -22.00
C ILE A 258 -3.55 -31.74 -21.63
N ILE A 259 -4.89 -31.72 -21.57
CA ILE A 259 -5.66 -32.97 -21.49
C ILE A 259 -5.68 -33.53 -22.91
N ASP A 260 -4.76 -34.45 -23.23
CA ASP A 260 -4.86 -35.23 -24.44
C ASP A 260 -6.20 -35.98 -24.40
N ALA A 261 -7.11 -35.59 -25.29
CA ALA A 261 -8.34 -36.35 -25.52
C ALA A 261 -7.93 -37.72 -26.07
N GLN A 262 -7.97 -38.75 -25.20
CA GLN A 262 -7.84 -40.16 -25.62
C GLN A 262 -9.13 -40.63 -26.29
#